data_3ca5369d526767c128bca398589ee785
#
_entry.id   3ca5369d526767c128bca398589ee785
#
_cell.length_a   1.000
_cell.length_b   1.000
_cell.length_c   1.000
_cell.angle_alpha   90.00
_cell.angle_beta   90.00
_cell.angle_gamma   90.00
#
_symmetry.space_group_name_H-M   'P 1'
#
loop_
_entity.id
_entity.type
_entity.pdbx_description
1 polymer ?
#
loop_
_entity_poly.entity_id
_entity_poly.type
_entity_poly.pdbx_seq_one_letter_code
_entity_poly.pdbx_strand_id
1 'polypeptide(L)'
;LQDYEESVKWYRKAARKGFANAESNLGVMYANGKGVTRNYVQAYMWIKLALRHLVGNGKKTSSKYLELVAKRMTSSQIFRAQNMARDCLKTWYKSCN
;
A
#
# COMPACT_ATOMS: atom_id res chain seq x y z
N LEU A 1 7.95 -23.49 -0.14
CA LEU A 1 8.10 -22.40 0.82
C LEU A 1 7.92 -21.06 0.17
N GLN A 2 7.18 -20.21 0.82
CA GLN A 2 6.93 -18.88 0.29
C GLN A 2 8.05 -17.92 0.74
N ASP A 3 8.65 -17.26 -0.24
CA ASP A 3 9.68 -16.26 0.03
C ASP A 3 9.03 -14.87 -0.02
N TYR A 4 8.69 -14.34 1.14
CA TYR A 4 8.01 -13.04 1.23
C TYR A 4 8.92 -11.89 0.80
N GLU A 5 10.23 -11.99 1.05
CA GLU A 5 11.15 -10.93 0.62
C GLU A 5 11.20 -10.83 -0.89
N GLU A 6 11.22 -11.96 -1.58
CA GLU A 6 11.18 -11.99 -3.04
C GLU A 6 9.87 -11.45 -3.57
N SER A 7 8.75 -11.85 -2.94
CA SER A 7 7.42 -11.32 -3.30
C SER A 7 7.36 -9.80 -3.19
N VAL A 8 7.90 -9.26 -2.10
CA VAL A 8 7.93 -7.80 -1.90
C VAL A 8 8.71 -7.12 -3.02
N LYS A 9 9.83 -7.67 -3.44
CA LYS A 9 10.61 -7.09 -4.54
C LYS A 9 9.79 -6.97 -5.82
N TRP A 10 9.07 -8.04 -6.18
CA TRP A 10 8.24 -8.05 -7.38
C TRP A 10 7.05 -7.11 -7.26
N TYR A 11 6.36 -7.13 -6.12
CA TYR A 11 5.23 -6.22 -5.90
C TYR A 11 5.69 -4.77 -5.91
N ARG A 12 6.85 -4.47 -5.34
CA ARG A 12 7.38 -3.11 -5.33
C ARG A 12 7.66 -2.61 -6.74
N LYS A 13 8.27 -3.43 -7.58
CA LYS A 13 8.52 -3.07 -8.99
C LYS A 13 7.21 -2.77 -9.72
N ALA A 14 6.22 -3.66 -9.57
CA ALA A 14 4.94 -3.49 -10.24
C ALA A 14 4.15 -2.31 -9.66
N ALA A 15 4.19 -2.14 -8.33
CA ALA A 15 3.50 -1.04 -7.67
C ALA A 15 4.05 0.32 -8.12
N ARG A 16 5.36 0.43 -8.30
CA ARG A 16 5.98 1.65 -8.79
C ARG A 16 5.61 1.98 -10.24
N LYS A 17 5.09 1.00 -10.97
CA LYS A 17 4.54 1.22 -12.32
C LYS A 17 3.05 1.53 -12.28
N GLY A 18 2.45 1.59 -11.09
CA GLY A 18 1.05 1.93 -10.92
C GLY A 18 0.08 0.76 -11.06
N PHE A 19 0.54 -0.48 -11.03
CA PHE A 19 -0.35 -1.64 -11.10
C PHE A 19 -1.08 -1.80 -9.77
N ALA A 20 -2.40 -1.64 -9.81
CA ALA A 20 -3.23 -1.59 -8.60
C ALA A 20 -3.15 -2.85 -7.74
N ASN A 21 -3.20 -4.03 -8.35
CA ASN A 21 -3.14 -5.27 -7.58
C ASN A 21 -1.81 -5.40 -6.84
N ALA A 22 -0.72 -4.97 -7.46
CA ALA A 22 0.59 -4.99 -6.83
C ALA A 22 0.69 -3.98 -5.69
N GLU A 23 0.11 -2.80 -5.89
CA GLU A 23 0.05 -1.77 -4.84
C GLU A 23 -0.69 -2.30 -3.62
N SER A 24 -1.85 -2.92 -3.83
CA SER A 24 -2.63 -3.50 -2.75
C SER A 24 -1.86 -4.61 -2.03
N ASN A 25 -1.25 -5.51 -2.79
CA ASN A 25 -0.46 -6.60 -2.21
C ASN A 25 0.73 -6.09 -1.42
N LEU A 26 1.42 -5.08 -1.93
CA LEU A 26 2.54 -4.47 -1.22
C LEU A 26 2.07 -3.85 0.09
N GLY A 27 0.94 -3.16 0.06
CA GLY A 27 0.35 -2.58 1.26
C GLY A 27 0.03 -3.62 2.32
N VAL A 28 -0.52 -4.76 1.90
CA VAL A 28 -0.83 -5.87 2.81
C VAL A 28 0.45 -6.45 3.43
N MET A 29 1.52 -6.57 2.64
CA MET A 29 2.82 -7.02 3.15
C MET A 29 3.34 -6.10 4.25
N TYR A 30 3.25 -4.79 4.03
CA TYR A 30 3.66 -3.82 5.05
C TYR A 30 2.78 -3.90 6.31
N ALA A 31 1.48 -4.10 6.15
CA ALA A 31 0.56 -4.19 7.28
C ALA A 31 0.85 -5.41 8.14
N ASN A 32 1.29 -6.50 7.53
CA ASN A 32 1.54 -7.76 8.23
C ASN A 32 3.01 -7.99 8.57
N GLY A 33 3.91 -7.14 8.08
CA GLY A 33 5.33 -7.31 8.30
C GLY A 33 5.88 -8.56 7.64
N LYS A 34 5.38 -8.88 6.44
CA LYS A 34 5.83 -10.05 5.68
C LYS A 34 6.79 -9.62 4.58
N GLY A 35 8.05 -10.04 4.70
CA GLY A 35 9.09 -9.66 3.74
C GLY A 35 9.61 -8.25 3.91
N VAL A 36 8.99 -7.46 4.75
CA VAL A 36 9.40 -6.09 5.13
C VAL A 36 9.03 -5.87 6.60
N THR A 37 9.66 -4.90 7.21
CA THR A 37 9.27 -4.47 8.56
C THR A 37 7.86 -3.88 8.52
N ARG A 38 7.01 -4.30 9.45
CA ARG A 38 5.64 -3.80 9.52
C ARG A 38 5.63 -2.27 9.61
N ASN A 39 4.82 -1.64 8.77
CA ASN A 39 4.73 -0.20 8.70
C ASN A 39 3.34 0.20 8.20
N TYR A 40 2.51 0.67 9.13
CA TYR A 40 1.12 1.01 8.79
C TYR A 40 1.01 2.24 7.89
N VAL A 41 1.94 3.19 8.01
CA VAL A 41 1.94 4.36 7.13
C VAL A 41 2.17 3.95 5.68
N GLN A 42 3.16 3.09 5.44
CA GLN A 42 3.41 2.54 4.11
C GLN A 42 2.23 1.69 3.62
N ALA A 43 1.66 0.87 4.50
CA ALA A 43 0.52 0.04 4.16
C ALA A 43 -0.66 0.89 3.69
N TYR A 44 -0.99 1.92 4.47
CA TYR A 44 -2.10 2.83 4.13
C TYR A 44 -1.85 3.51 2.79
N MET A 45 -0.64 4.05 2.59
CA MET A 45 -0.27 4.74 1.35
C MET A 45 -0.47 3.85 0.13
N TRP A 46 0.08 2.63 0.16
CA TRP A 46 -0.01 1.74 -1.01
C TRP A 46 -1.43 1.27 -1.29
N ILE A 47 -2.20 0.94 -0.24
CA ILE A 47 -3.59 0.54 -0.43
C ILE A 47 -4.43 1.71 -0.95
N LYS A 48 -4.18 2.90 -0.45
CA LYS A 48 -4.88 4.10 -0.93
C LYS A 48 -4.63 4.34 -2.41
N LEU A 49 -3.38 4.18 -2.84
CA LEU A 49 -3.03 4.29 -4.26
C LEU A 49 -3.76 3.25 -5.10
N ALA A 50 -3.81 2.01 -4.61
CA ALA A 50 -4.47 0.92 -5.32
C ALA A 50 -5.96 1.19 -5.54
N LEU A 51 -6.62 1.79 -4.56
CA LEU A 51 -8.07 2.04 -4.61
C LEU A 51 -8.48 2.96 -5.75
N ARG A 52 -7.55 3.71 -6.34
CA ARG A 52 -7.85 4.56 -7.49
C ARG A 52 -8.28 3.78 -8.72
N HIS A 53 -7.81 2.52 -8.84
CA HIS A 53 -8.06 1.72 -10.04
C HIS A 53 -8.75 0.39 -9.77
N LEU A 54 -8.86 -0.02 -8.52
CA LEU A 54 -9.54 -1.27 -8.19
C LEU A 54 -11.05 -1.12 -8.33
N VAL A 55 -11.69 -2.19 -8.78
CA VAL A 55 -13.15 -2.26 -8.92
C VAL A 55 -13.66 -3.57 -8.33
N GLY A 56 -14.97 -3.67 -8.15
CA GLY A 56 -15.62 -4.90 -7.71
C GLY A 56 -15.11 -5.42 -6.37
N ASN A 57 -14.87 -6.72 -6.30
CA ASN A 57 -14.45 -7.37 -5.07
C ASN A 57 -13.06 -6.92 -4.61
N GLY A 58 -12.18 -6.64 -5.54
CA GLY A 58 -10.85 -6.13 -5.21
C GLY A 58 -10.93 -4.79 -4.48
N LYS A 59 -11.80 -3.91 -4.94
CA LYS A 59 -12.02 -2.61 -4.29
C LYS A 59 -12.62 -2.80 -2.90
N LYS A 60 -13.61 -3.66 -2.77
CA LYS A 60 -14.25 -3.97 -1.48
C LYS A 60 -13.25 -4.49 -0.46
N THR A 61 -12.47 -5.49 -0.86
CA THR A 61 -11.48 -6.12 0.01
C THR A 61 -10.42 -5.11 0.45
N SER A 62 -9.88 -4.35 -0.49
CA SER A 62 -8.85 -3.36 -0.18
C SER A 62 -9.37 -2.22 0.68
N SER A 63 -10.64 -1.80 0.47
CA SER A 63 -11.25 -0.76 1.30
C SER A 63 -11.40 -1.22 2.75
N LYS A 64 -11.82 -2.47 2.96
CA LYS A 64 -11.91 -3.04 4.30
C LYS A 64 -10.54 -3.13 4.96
N TYR A 65 -9.55 -3.52 4.20
CA TYR A 65 -8.19 -3.62 4.71
C TYR A 65 -7.66 -2.25 5.11
N LEU A 66 -7.96 -1.24 4.31
CA LEU A 66 -7.58 0.14 4.63
C LEU A 66 -8.17 0.59 5.95
N GLU A 67 -9.45 0.27 6.19
CA GLU A 67 -10.11 0.58 7.45
C GLU A 67 -9.43 -0.10 8.64
N LEU A 68 -9.07 -1.37 8.48
CA LEU A 68 -8.39 -2.12 9.54
C LEU A 68 -7.02 -1.52 9.85
N VAL A 69 -6.28 -1.14 8.83
CA VAL A 69 -4.98 -0.48 8.99
C VAL A 69 -5.16 0.86 9.70
N ALA A 70 -6.14 1.65 9.28
CA ALA A 70 -6.40 2.97 9.86
C ALA A 70 -6.72 2.89 11.35
N LYS A 71 -7.38 1.83 11.80
CA LYS A 71 -7.68 1.63 13.22
C LYS A 71 -6.43 1.48 14.08
N ARG A 72 -5.31 1.11 13.47
CA ARG A 72 -4.02 0.94 14.14
C ARG A 72 -3.16 2.20 14.05
N MET A 73 -3.69 3.28 13.49
CA MET A 73 -2.93 4.49 13.20
C MET A 73 -3.48 5.68 13.96
N THR A 74 -2.61 6.63 14.29
CA THR A 74 -3.03 7.94 14.81
C THR A 74 -3.53 8.80 13.65
N SER A 75 -4.26 9.86 13.97
CA SER A 75 -4.69 10.82 12.95
C SER A 75 -3.50 11.43 12.20
N SER A 76 -2.42 11.72 12.92
CA SER A 76 -1.18 12.25 12.32
C SER A 76 -0.58 11.27 11.31
N GLN A 77 -0.55 9.99 11.66
CA GLN A 77 -0.02 8.96 10.78
C GLN A 77 -0.88 8.83 9.52
N ILE A 78 -2.20 8.86 9.66
CA ILE A 78 -3.11 8.80 8.51
C ILE A 78 -2.89 9.99 7.60
N PHE A 79 -2.80 11.20 8.17
CA PHE A 79 -2.55 12.42 7.41
C PHE A 79 -1.23 12.33 6.65
N ARG A 80 -0.18 11.84 7.31
CA ARG A 80 1.12 11.64 6.69
C ARG A 80 1.03 10.66 5.51
N ALA A 81 0.34 9.54 5.70
CA ALA A 81 0.18 8.53 4.65
C ALA A 81 -0.58 9.09 3.45
N GLN A 82 -1.62 9.89 3.70
CA GLN A 82 -2.37 10.55 2.63
C GLN A 82 -1.51 11.52 1.84
N ASN A 83 -0.67 12.29 2.52
CA ASN A 83 0.26 13.20 1.86
C ASN A 83 1.30 12.45 1.04
N MET A 84 1.82 11.34 1.56
CA MET A 84 2.77 10.51 0.84
C MET A 84 2.16 9.95 -0.44
N ALA A 85 0.90 9.51 -0.37
CA ALA A 85 0.20 9.01 -1.55
C ALA A 85 0.06 10.11 -2.61
N ARG A 86 -0.30 11.32 -2.18
CA ARG A 86 -0.43 12.46 -3.08
C ARG A 86 0.90 12.82 -3.74
N ASP A 87 1.98 12.83 -2.95
CA ASP A 87 3.31 13.15 -3.48
C ASP A 87 3.80 12.08 -4.44
N CYS A 88 3.48 10.83 -4.16
CA CYS A 88 3.79 9.72 -5.05
C CYS A 88 3.16 9.95 -6.43
N LEU A 89 1.89 10.34 -6.45
CA LEU A 89 1.19 10.61 -7.71
C LEU A 89 1.73 11.83 -8.44
N LYS A 90 2.07 12.89 -7.70
CA LYS A 90 2.63 14.11 -8.30
C LYS A 90 3.95 13.85 -8.99
N THR A 91 4.73 12.92 -8.48
CA THR A 91 6.06 12.63 -9.02
C THR A 91 6.06 11.45 -9.98
N TRP A 92 4.89 11.00 -10.41
CA TRP A 92 4.77 9.84 -11.30
C TRP A 92 5.48 8.62 -10.72
N TYR A 93 5.21 8.34 -9.44
CA TYR A 93 5.77 7.19 -8.70
C TYR A 93 7.28 7.25 -8.44
N LYS A 94 7.88 8.44 -8.54
CA LYS A 94 9.31 8.58 -8.23
C LYS A 94 9.57 8.75 -6.73
N SER A 95 8.58 9.23 -5.99
CA SER A 95 8.66 9.50 -4.56
C SER A 95 7.60 8.76 -3.79
N CYS A 96 7.66 7.43 -3.79
CA CYS A 96 6.62 6.59 -3.18
C CYS A 96 7.17 5.71 -2.07
N ASN A 97 8.03 6.19 -1.26
CA ASN A 97 8.55 5.35 -0.16
C ASN A 97 7.88 5.67 1.16
#